data_7ad0bb5e137d2cb3bb19d4685f4a37ae
#
_entry.id   7ad0bb5e137d2cb3bb19d4685f4a37ae
#
_cell.length_a   1.000
_cell.length_b   1.000
_cell.length_c   1.000
_cell.angle_alpha   90.00
_cell.angle_beta   90.00
_cell.angle_gamma   90.00
#
_symmetry.space_group_name_H-M   'P 1'
#
loop_
_entity.id
_entity.type
_entity.pdbx_description
1 polymer ?
#
loop_
_entity_poly.entity_id
_entity_poly.type
_entity_poly.pdbx_seq_one_letter_code
_entity_poly.pdbx_strand_id
1 'polypeptide(L)'
;AFKADVRIQNGKIVRIGKIKISTDDEMVDGTGLILAPGFIDIHNHSESGLVREGTAANQVSQGLTTLIVGPDGGSPFPLSEYFSKLDDKIAVNVGAFIGHATLREQVMKDDYLRKATDTAIGAMQKLLEQAMREGAFGLSSGLEYDVGFSASTEELIALAKVAAKYGGVYMTHMRDE
;
A
#
# COMPACT_ATOMS: atom_id res chain seq x y z
N ALA A 1 -12.51 -26.59 -2.59
CA ALA A 1 -11.34 -27.07 -1.87
C ALA A 1 -11.17 -28.57 -2.13
N PHE A 2 -9.95 -29.05 -2.25
CA PHE A 2 -9.60 -30.47 -2.46
C PHE A 2 -8.34 -30.80 -1.67
N LYS A 3 -8.12 -32.10 -1.37
CA LYS A 3 -6.90 -32.58 -0.67
C LYS A 3 -5.84 -32.92 -1.70
N ALA A 4 -4.64 -32.40 -1.55
CA ALA A 4 -3.51 -32.67 -2.41
C ALA A 4 -2.20 -32.31 -1.71
N ASP A 5 -1.09 -32.91 -2.20
CA ASP A 5 0.24 -32.40 -1.91
C ASP A 5 0.53 -31.21 -2.82
N VAL A 6 1.38 -30.29 -2.39
CA VAL A 6 1.87 -29.16 -3.16
C VAL A 6 3.38 -29.12 -3.13
N ARG A 7 4.03 -29.09 -4.31
CA ARG A 7 5.47 -28.89 -4.42
C ARG A 7 5.77 -27.46 -4.85
N ILE A 8 6.62 -26.81 -4.09
CA ILE A 8 7.12 -25.45 -4.36
C ILE A 8 8.60 -25.58 -4.72
N GLN A 9 9.02 -24.91 -5.78
CA GLN A 9 10.40 -24.83 -6.22
C GLN A 9 10.69 -23.41 -6.72
N ASN A 10 11.77 -22.81 -6.26
CA ASN A 10 12.16 -21.43 -6.60
C ASN A 10 11.01 -20.43 -6.42
N GLY A 11 10.30 -20.52 -5.28
CA GLY A 11 9.19 -19.62 -4.94
C GLY A 11 7.91 -19.81 -5.77
N LYS A 12 7.81 -20.89 -6.57
CA LYS A 12 6.65 -21.16 -7.44
C LYS A 12 6.06 -22.53 -7.16
N ILE A 13 4.73 -22.64 -7.22
CA ILE A 13 4.03 -23.92 -7.22
C ILE A 13 4.31 -24.62 -8.56
N VAL A 14 5.03 -25.75 -8.51
CA VAL A 14 5.38 -26.52 -9.71
C VAL A 14 4.51 -27.76 -9.89
N ARG A 15 3.88 -28.24 -8.83
CA ARG A 15 2.98 -29.41 -8.91
C ARG A 15 1.95 -29.41 -7.79
N ILE A 16 0.75 -29.84 -8.11
CA ILE A 16 -0.35 -30.10 -7.17
C ILE A 16 -0.90 -31.50 -7.46
N GLY A 17 -1.15 -32.31 -6.44
CA GLY A 17 -1.72 -33.66 -6.56
C GLY A 17 -0.99 -34.65 -5.68
N LYS A 18 -1.03 -35.95 -6.04
CA LYS A 18 -0.20 -36.95 -5.37
C LYS A 18 1.24 -36.79 -5.85
N ILE A 19 2.17 -36.51 -4.92
CA ILE A 19 3.57 -36.24 -5.22
C ILE A 19 4.44 -37.32 -4.60
N LYS A 20 5.31 -37.93 -5.41
CA LYS A 20 6.35 -38.81 -4.89
C LYS A 20 7.45 -37.95 -4.26
N ILE A 21 7.70 -38.17 -2.99
CA ILE A 21 8.73 -37.45 -2.23
C ILE A 21 10.11 -37.86 -2.74
N SER A 22 11.01 -36.89 -2.89
CA SER A 22 12.43 -37.08 -3.15
C SER A 22 13.22 -36.92 -1.86
N THR A 23 14.41 -37.49 -1.81
CA THR A 23 15.36 -37.34 -0.69
C THR A 23 15.78 -35.87 -0.47
N ASP A 24 15.68 -35.05 -1.51
CA ASP A 24 16.07 -33.61 -1.49
C ASP A 24 14.91 -32.69 -1.18
N ASP A 25 13.69 -33.24 -0.97
CA ASP A 25 12.53 -32.44 -0.61
C ASP A 25 12.53 -32.09 0.90
N GLU A 26 12.40 -30.82 1.24
CA GLU A 26 12.03 -30.39 2.57
C GLU A 26 10.52 -30.57 2.76
N MET A 27 10.14 -31.33 3.79
CA MET A 27 8.74 -31.70 4.04
C MET A 27 8.10 -30.81 5.10
N VAL A 28 6.96 -30.23 4.78
CA VAL A 28 6.08 -29.57 5.75
C VAL A 28 4.79 -30.38 5.86
N ASP A 29 4.47 -30.91 7.05
CA ASP A 29 3.22 -31.61 7.28
C ASP A 29 2.06 -30.61 7.38
N GLY A 30 1.24 -30.56 6.35
CA GLY A 30 0.03 -29.75 6.25
C GLY A 30 -1.26 -30.51 6.59
N THR A 31 -1.18 -31.70 7.21
CA THR A 31 -2.35 -32.50 7.55
C THR A 31 -3.33 -31.72 8.41
N GLY A 32 -4.58 -31.61 7.95
CA GLY A 32 -5.63 -30.84 8.64
C GLY A 32 -5.58 -29.34 8.43
N LEU A 33 -4.59 -28.82 7.69
CA LEU A 33 -4.43 -27.41 7.37
C LEU A 33 -4.98 -27.07 5.98
N ILE A 34 -5.17 -25.79 5.73
CA ILE A 34 -5.56 -25.25 4.42
C ILE A 34 -4.39 -24.41 3.91
N LEU A 35 -3.89 -24.76 2.72
CA LEU A 35 -2.96 -23.92 1.99
C LEU A 35 -3.77 -22.89 1.19
N ALA A 36 -3.52 -21.61 1.44
CA ALA A 36 -4.12 -20.49 0.72
C ALA A 36 -3.03 -19.54 0.22
N PRO A 37 -3.31 -18.70 -0.79
CA PRO A 37 -2.47 -17.54 -1.07
C PRO A 37 -2.34 -16.66 0.18
N GLY A 38 -1.21 -15.97 0.35
CA GLY A 38 -1.06 -14.95 1.38
C GLY A 38 -2.07 -13.83 1.20
N PHE A 39 -2.60 -13.33 2.31
CA PHE A 39 -3.59 -12.26 2.27
C PHE A 39 -2.95 -10.91 1.96
N ILE A 40 -3.73 -10.04 1.33
CA ILE A 40 -3.35 -8.66 1.00
C ILE A 40 -4.22 -7.73 1.85
N ASP A 41 -3.58 -6.91 2.68
CA ASP A 41 -4.23 -5.84 3.43
C ASP A 41 -4.04 -4.52 2.67
N ILE A 42 -5.14 -3.99 2.14
CA ILE A 42 -5.12 -2.77 1.32
C ILE A 42 -5.35 -1.49 2.14
N HIS A 43 -5.58 -1.60 3.44
CA HIS A 43 -5.85 -0.48 4.33
C HIS A 43 -5.02 -0.64 5.62
N ASN A 44 -3.76 -0.23 5.59
CA ASN A 44 -2.80 -0.50 6.65
C ASN A 44 -2.06 0.77 7.08
N HIS A 45 -1.99 0.99 8.39
CA HIS A 45 -1.33 2.16 9.01
C HIS A 45 -0.02 1.78 9.71
N SER A 46 0.73 0.83 9.14
CA SER A 46 1.99 0.35 9.75
C SER A 46 3.25 1.07 9.24
N GLU A 47 3.16 2.19 8.54
CA GLU A 47 4.25 2.84 7.84
C GLU A 47 5.52 2.99 8.70
N SER A 48 5.37 3.59 9.87
CA SER A 48 6.49 3.81 10.80
C SER A 48 6.87 2.53 11.56
N GLY A 49 5.91 1.64 11.78
CA GLY A 49 6.11 0.35 12.42
C GLY A 49 7.02 -0.55 11.59
N LEU A 50 6.76 -0.66 10.30
CA LEU A 50 7.53 -1.47 9.36
C LEU A 50 8.98 -1.02 9.22
N VAL A 51 9.25 0.28 9.28
CA VAL A 51 10.63 0.81 9.26
C VAL A 51 11.39 0.44 10.53
N ARG A 52 10.71 0.38 11.68
CA ARG A 52 11.34 0.04 12.97
C ARG A 52 11.49 -1.46 13.18
N GLU A 53 10.49 -2.22 12.77
CA GLU A 53 10.37 -3.65 13.00
C GLU A 53 9.95 -4.36 11.70
N GLY A 54 10.94 -4.66 10.87
CA GLY A 54 10.72 -5.23 9.54
C GLY A 54 10.23 -6.68 9.54
N THR A 55 10.23 -7.39 10.68
CA THR A 55 9.70 -8.77 10.77
C THR A 55 8.19 -8.82 10.52
N ALA A 56 7.48 -7.70 10.72
CA ALA A 56 6.03 -7.61 10.54
C ALA A 56 5.28 -8.79 11.21
N ALA A 57 5.77 -9.24 12.40
CA ALA A 57 5.33 -10.48 13.03
C ALA A 57 3.81 -10.54 13.26
N ASN A 58 3.19 -9.40 13.59
CA ASN A 58 1.73 -9.32 13.79
C ASN A 58 0.97 -9.66 12.51
N GLN A 59 1.43 -9.14 11.37
CA GLN A 59 0.81 -9.33 10.06
C GLN A 59 1.07 -10.75 9.55
N VAL A 60 2.33 -11.18 9.60
CA VAL A 60 2.74 -12.52 9.15
C VAL A 60 2.01 -13.62 9.93
N SER A 61 1.86 -13.46 11.26
CA SER A 61 1.14 -14.45 12.08
C SER A 61 -0.35 -14.60 11.71
N GLN A 62 -0.92 -13.62 11.02
CA GLN A 62 -2.29 -13.66 10.51
C GLN A 62 -2.37 -14.07 9.02
N GLY A 63 -1.24 -14.43 8.42
CA GLY A 63 -1.17 -14.83 7.01
C GLY A 63 -1.14 -13.68 6.01
N LEU A 64 -0.93 -12.44 6.47
CA LEU A 64 -0.73 -11.28 5.60
C LEU A 64 0.67 -11.35 4.99
N THR A 65 0.76 -11.25 3.68
CA THR A 65 2.03 -11.27 2.92
C THR A 65 2.24 -10.02 2.10
N THR A 66 1.23 -9.16 1.99
CA THR A 66 1.30 -7.89 1.28
C THR A 66 0.50 -6.84 2.04
N LEU A 67 1.09 -5.67 2.24
CA LEU A 67 0.47 -4.53 2.92
C LEU A 67 0.49 -3.34 1.99
N ILE A 68 -0.63 -2.62 1.88
CA ILE A 68 -0.69 -1.34 1.19
C ILE A 68 -0.91 -0.26 2.26
N VAL A 69 0.10 0.57 2.46
CA VAL A 69 0.11 1.63 3.47
C VAL A 69 -0.28 2.99 2.89
N GLY A 70 -0.45 3.99 3.74
CA GLY A 70 -0.83 5.35 3.37
C GLY A 70 -2.30 5.52 2.97
N PRO A 71 -3.27 4.80 3.59
CA PRO A 71 -4.68 5.09 3.39
C PRO A 71 -5.07 6.43 4.06
N ASP A 72 -6.33 6.85 3.88
CA ASP A 72 -6.96 7.99 4.59
C ASP A 72 -6.24 9.33 4.45
N GLY A 73 -5.45 9.49 3.37
CA GLY A 73 -4.85 10.77 3.00
C GLY A 73 -3.50 11.08 3.65
N GLY A 74 -3.03 10.30 4.62
CA GLY A 74 -1.70 10.41 5.21
C GLY A 74 -0.75 9.37 4.60
N SER A 75 0.48 9.75 4.24
CA SER A 75 1.46 8.80 3.71
C SER A 75 2.90 9.26 3.94
N PRO A 76 3.88 8.35 3.88
CA PRO A 76 5.27 8.75 3.73
C PRO A 76 5.48 9.56 2.44
N PHE A 77 6.43 10.49 2.46
CA PHE A 77 6.87 11.26 1.30
C PHE A 77 8.31 11.78 1.48
N PRO A 78 9.22 11.68 0.47
CA PRO A 78 9.06 10.93 -0.80
C PRO A 78 8.93 9.42 -0.59
N LEU A 79 8.21 8.73 -1.50
CA LEU A 79 8.02 7.28 -1.39
C LEU A 79 9.31 6.50 -1.66
N SER A 80 10.17 7.01 -2.56
CA SER A 80 11.48 6.41 -2.83
C SER A 80 12.35 6.31 -1.57
N GLU A 81 12.34 7.33 -0.71
CA GLU A 81 13.05 7.28 0.58
C GLU A 81 12.40 6.29 1.55
N TYR A 82 11.09 6.19 1.55
CA TYR A 82 10.38 5.23 2.39
C TYR A 82 10.72 3.80 1.98
N PHE A 83 10.59 3.46 0.70
CA PHE A 83 10.91 2.13 0.20
C PHE A 83 12.37 1.75 0.43
N SER A 84 13.31 2.68 0.27
CA SER A 84 14.73 2.39 0.53
C SER A 84 15.03 2.04 1.99
N LYS A 85 14.21 2.50 2.94
CA LYS A 85 14.33 2.11 4.36
C LYS A 85 13.84 0.70 4.65
N LEU A 86 13.00 0.15 3.76
CA LEU A 86 12.42 -1.18 3.87
C LEU A 86 13.24 -2.25 3.12
N ASP A 87 14.06 -1.87 2.15
CA ASP A 87 14.84 -2.79 1.31
C ASP A 87 15.65 -3.78 2.15
N ASP A 88 15.56 -5.06 1.80
CA ASP A 88 16.22 -6.21 2.44
C ASP A 88 15.97 -6.36 3.96
N LYS A 89 14.99 -5.65 4.52
CA LYS A 89 14.72 -5.63 5.97
C LYS A 89 13.32 -6.04 6.34
N ILE A 90 12.47 -6.31 5.36
CA ILE A 90 11.05 -6.52 5.58
C ILE A 90 10.59 -7.92 5.18
N ALA A 91 9.76 -8.53 6.02
CA ALA A 91 9.25 -9.89 5.82
C ALA A 91 8.02 -10.00 4.91
N VAL A 92 7.41 -8.86 4.51
CA VAL A 92 6.20 -8.79 3.68
C VAL A 92 6.42 -7.90 2.47
N ASN A 93 5.59 -8.05 1.43
CA ASN A 93 5.58 -7.07 0.35
C ASN A 93 4.87 -5.79 0.81
N VAL A 94 5.39 -4.63 0.39
CA VAL A 94 4.80 -3.33 0.74
C VAL A 94 4.56 -2.51 -0.52
N GLY A 95 3.34 -2.01 -0.66
CA GLY A 95 2.99 -0.92 -1.56
C GLY A 95 2.53 0.30 -0.73
N ALA A 96 2.44 1.47 -1.35
CA ALA A 96 1.98 2.67 -0.66
C ALA A 96 1.08 3.51 -1.56
N PHE A 97 0.02 4.07 -0.98
CA PHE A 97 -0.66 5.22 -1.57
C PHE A 97 0.16 6.48 -1.32
N ILE A 98 -0.01 7.47 -2.17
CA ILE A 98 0.32 8.85 -1.83
C ILE A 98 -0.91 9.53 -1.25
N GLY A 99 -0.76 10.11 -0.06
CA GLY A 99 -1.84 10.74 0.66
C GLY A 99 -2.14 12.16 0.19
N HIS A 100 -3.41 12.47 -0.04
CA HIS A 100 -3.88 13.81 -0.37
C HIS A 100 -3.52 14.84 0.73
N ALA A 101 -3.72 14.48 2.01
CA ALA A 101 -3.34 15.34 3.13
C ALA A 101 -1.83 15.63 3.11
N THR A 102 -1.00 14.60 2.88
CA THR A 102 0.44 14.77 2.72
C THR A 102 0.77 15.76 1.60
N LEU A 103 0.11 15.68 0.44
CA LEU A 103 0.33 16.63 -0.65
C LEU A 103 -0.08 18.05 -0.27
N ARG A 104 -1.21 18.22 0.43
CA ARG A 104 -1.65 19.54 0.92
C ARG A 104 -0.65 20.14 1.90
N GLU A 105 -0.18 19.36 2.87
CA GLU A 105 0.82 19.80 3.86
C GLU A 105 2.14 20.16 3.19
N GLN A 106 2.59 19.40 2.19
CA GLN A 106 3.81 19.74 1.44
C GLN A 106 3.70 21.07 0.70
N VAL A 107 2.54 21.39 0.12
CA VAL A 107 2.34 22.57 -0.73
C VAL A 107 1.83 23.77 0.07
N MET A 108 0.88 23.57 0.97
CA MET A 108 0.17 24.65 1.66
C MET A 108 0.73 24.93 3.07
N LYS A 109 1.57 24.01 3.59
CA LYS A 109 2.15 24.12 4.94
C LYS A 109 1.04 24.29 5.98
N ASP A 110 1.16 25.24 6.88
CA ASP A 110 0.19 25.52 7.96
C ASP A 110 -1.15 26.10 7.47
N ASP A 111 -1.25 26.43 6.16
CA ASP A 111 -2.45 27.06 5.57
C ASP A 111 -3.39 26.04 4.88
N TYR A 112 -3.30 24.79 5.25
CA TYR A 112 -4.06 23.69 4.63
C TYR A 112 -5.56 23.68 4.95
N LEU A 113 -6.03 24.46 5.93
CA LEU A 113 -7.44 24.50 6.32
C LEU A 113 -8.33 25.27 5.33
N ARG A 114 -7.75 26.04 4.40
CA ARG A 114 -8.51 26.71 3.34
C ARG A 114 -8.62 25.87 2.07
N LYS A 115 -9.50 26.26 1.16
CA LYS A 115 -9.54 25.70 -0.19
C LYS A 115 -8.23 25.97 -0.92
N ALA A 116 -7.73 24.98 -1.65
CA ALA A 116 -6.55 25.16 -2.48
C ALA A 116 -6.85 26.05 -3.68
N THR A 117 -5.88 26.89 -4.04
CA THR A 117 -5.91 27.66 -5.29
C THR A 117 -5.48 26.78 -6.45
N ASP A 118 -5.79 27.17 -7.69
CA ASP A 118 -5.34 26.47 -8.90
C ASP A 118 -3.82 26.27 -8.92
N THR A 119 -3.07 27.27 -8.44
CA THR A 119 -1.60 27.17 -8.31
C THR A 119 -1.20 26.07 -7.31
N ALA A 120 -1.86 26.00 -6.17
CA ALA A 120 -1.60 24.96 -5.16
C ALA A 120 -1.98 23.57 -5.70
N ILE A 121 -3.13 23.45 -6.37
CA ILE A 121 -3.54 22.20 -7.03
C ILE A 121 -2.49 21.75 -8.06
N GLY A 122 -2.02 22.68 -8.90
CA GLY A 122 -0.97 22.39 -9.88
C GLY A 122 0.35 21.95 -9.25
N ALA A 123 0.70 22.50 -8.07
CA ALA A 123 1.87 22.06 -7.31
C ALA A 123 1.67 20.65 -6.72
N MET A 124 0.51 20.36 -6.12
CA MET A 124 0.17 19.03 -5.63
C MET A 124 0.17 17.98 -6.75
N GLN A 125 -0.33 18.33 -7.95
CA GLN A 125 -0.28 17.42 -9.11
C GLN A 125 1.15 17.01 -9.48
N LYS A 126 2.13 17.93 -9.39
CA LYS A 126 3.56 17.62 -9.66
C LYS A 126 4.13 16.66 -8.61
N LEU A 127 3.82 16.86 -7.33
CA LEU A 127 4.25 15.96 -6.26
C LEU A 127 3.60 14.58 -6.39
N LEU A 128 2.31 14.54 -6.74
CA LEU A 128 1.61 13.29 -7.03
C LEU A 128 2.23 12.56 -8.21
N GLU A 129 2.53 13.27 -9.29
CA GLU A 129 3.22 12.68 -10.46
C GLU A 129 4.58 12.10 -10.09
N GLN A 130 5.36 12.80 -9.24
CA GLN A 130 6.60 12.28 -8.69
C GLN A 130 6.35 10.97 -7.92
N ALA A 131 5.41 10.95 -6.98
CA ALA A 131 5.11 9.77 -6.18
C ALA A 131 4.64 8.58 -7.04
N MET A 132 3.83 8.83 -8.09
CA MET A 132 3.42 7.78 -9.02
C MET A 132 4.62 7.19 -9.78
N ARG A 133 5.59 8.00 -10.17
CA ARG A 133 6.86 7.53 -10.78
C ARG A 133 7.74 6.77 -9.79
N GLU A 134 7.67 7.09 -8.52
CA GLU A 134 8.36 6.40 -7.42
C GLU A 134 7.70 5.08 -7.03
N GLY A 135 6.56 4.72 -7.63
CA GLY A 135 5.86 3.45 -7.42
C GLY A 135 4.64 3.52 -6.50
N ALA A 136 4.03 4.70 -6.35
CA ALA A 136 2.75 4.81 -5.63
C ALA A 136 1.69 3.89 -6.26
N PHE A 137 0.94 3.19 -5.40
CA PHE A 137 -0.19 2.36 -5.82
C PHE A 137 -1.38 3.20 -6.32
N GLY A 138 -1.46 4.43 -5.87
CA GLY A 138 -2.50 5.38 -6.24
C GLY A 138 -2.57 6.55 -5.27
N LEU A 139 -3.68 7.26 -5.29
CA LEU A 139 -3.99 8.39 -4.42
C LEU A 139 -4.95 7.95 -3.31
N SER A 140 -4.66 8.32 -2.06
CA SER A 140 -5.62 8.20 -0.96
C SER A 140 -6.09 9.57 -0.47
N SER A 141 -7.28 9.64 0.12
CA SER A 141 -7.76 10.83 0.83
C SER A 141 -8.53 10.46 2.10
N GLY A 142 -8.53 11.38 3.07
CA GLY A 142 -9.37 11.33 4.25
C GLY A 142 -10.10 12.66 4.38
N LEU A 143 -11.34 12.70 3.93
CA LEU A 143 -12.09 13.94 3.75
C LEU A 143 -12.85 14.38 5.00
N GLU A 144 -12.95 13.51 5.99
CA GLU A 144 -13.47 13.83 7.32
C GLU A 144 -12.42 14.52 8.18
N TYR A 145 -11.13 14.27 7.94
CA TYR A 145 -10.04 14.81 8.73
C TYR A 145 -9.69 16.26 8.35
N ASP A 146 -9.19 17.02 9.32
CA ASP A 146 -8.94 18.47 9.23
C ASP A 146 -8.25 18.88 7.92
N VAL A 147 -7.17 18.18 7.53
CA VAL A 147 -6.40 18.53 6.33
C VAL A 147 -7.19 18.32 5.04
N GLY A 148 -8.01 17.27 4.98
CA GLY A 148 -8.81 16.91 3.81
C GLY A 148 -10.17 17.61 3.75
N PHE A 149 -10.69 18.07 4.89
CA PHE A 149 -12.06 18.57 5.03
C PHE A 149 -12.37 19.76 4.10
N SER A 150 -11.44 20.68 3.96
CA SER A 150 -11.60 21.89 3.13
C SER A 150 -11.32 21.68 1.64
N ALA A 151 -10.95 20.46 1.22
CA ALA A 151 -10.69 20.17 -0.18
C ALA A 151 -11.98 20.25 -1.02
N SER A 152 -11.88 20.86 -2.18
CA SER A 152 -12.99 20.87 -3.14
C SER A 152 -13.04 19.58 -3.97
N THR A 153 -14.20 19.28 -4.54
CA THR A 153 -14.35 18.15 -5.46
C THR A 153 -13.45 18.31 -6.69
N GLU A 154 -13.29 19.54 -7.18
CA GLU A 154 -12.42 19.84 -8.33
C GLU A 154 -10.95 19.55 -8.03
N GLU A 155 -10.48 19.85 -6.82
CA GLU A 155 -9.14 19.51 -6.35
C GLU A 155 -8.92 17.99 -6.40
N LEU A 156 -9.84 17.23 -5.83
CA LEU A 156 -9.77 15.76 -5.81
C LEU A 156 -9.82 15.17 -7.22
N ILE A 157 -10.70 15.68 -8.09
CA ILE A 157 -10.78 15.25 -9.50
C ILE A 157 -9.47 15.55 -10.23
N ALA A 158 -8.89 16.74 -10.01
CA ALA A 158 -7.64 17.14 -10.66
C ALA A 158 -6.48 16.21 -10.27
N LEU A 159 -6.41 15.82 -9.00
CA LEU A 159 -5.40 14.88 -8.49
C LEU A 159 -5.68 13.45 -8.97
N ALA A 160 -6.92 12.96 -8.86
CA ALA A 160 -7.28 11.62 -9.31
C ALA A 160 -7.00 11.40 -10.81
N LYS A 161 -7.18 12.43 -11.64
CA LYS A 161 -6.78 12.38 -13.05
C LYS A 161 -5.28 12.15 -13.26
N VAL A 162 -4.43 12.66 -12.37
CA VAL A 162 -2.98 12.39 -12.42
C VAL A 162 -2.73 10.93 -12.07
N ALA A 163 -3.26 10.43 -10.95
CA ALA A 163 -3.10 9.02 -10.58
C ALA A 163 -3.57 8.07 -11.71
N ALA A 164 -4.73 8.36 -12.32
CA ALA A 164 -5.29 7.56 -13.41
C ALA A 164 -4.37 7.47 -14.64
N LYS A 165 -3.60 8.51 -14.97
CA LYS A 165 -2.63 8.45 -16.10
C LYS A 165 -1.55 7.38 -15.90
N TYR A 166 -1.28 7.02 -14.65
CA TYR A 166 -0.31 6.00 -14.27
C TYR A 166 -0.96 4.65 -13.96
N GLY A 167 -2.27 4.51 -14.19
CA GLY A 167 -3.02 3.29 -13.85
C GLY A 167 -3.25 3.11 -12.34
N GLY A 168 -3.02 4.15 -11.55
CA GLY A 168 -3.23 4.12 -10.09
C GLY A 168 -4.70 4.14 -9.72
N VAL A 169 -4.99 3.66 -8.52
CA VAL A 169 -6.35 3.64 -7.95
C VAL A 169 -6.57 4.81 -7.00
N TYR A 170 -7.82 5.09 -6.69
CA TYR A 170 -8.21 6.09 -5.70
C TYR A 170 -8.95 5.42 -4.55
N MET A 171 -8.52 5.69 -3.32
CA MET A 171 -9.15 5.25 -2.08
C MET A 171 -9.49 6.47 -1.23
N THR A 172 -10.62 6.45 -0.52
CA THR A 172 -11.00 7.57 0.34
C THR A 172 -11.70 7.11 1.62
N HIS A 173 -11.36 7.75 2.73
CA HIS A 173 -12.25 7.93 3.85
C HIS A 173 -13.19 9.07 3.48
N MET A 174 -14.50 8.80 3.43
CA MET A 174 -15.48 9.76 2.94
C MET A 174 -15.64 10.95 3.90
N ARG A 175 -16.29 12.01 3.43
CA ARG A 175 -16.47 13.24 4.21
C ARG A 175 -17.52 13.11 5.31
N ASP A 176 -18.49 12.24 5.07
CA ASP A 176 -19.65 12.03 5.95
C ASP A 176 -20.09 10.55 5.78
N GLU A 177 -20.21 9.85 6.90
CA GLU A 177 -20.58 8.43 6.98
C GLU A 177 -21.94 8.23 7.64
#